data_5c175c3e63fbae03e2e9a4453a38d72a
#
_entry.id   5c175c3e63fbae03e2e9a4453a38d72a
#
_cell.length_a   1.000
_cell.length_b   1.000
_cell.length_c   1.000
_cell.angle_alpha   90.00
_cell.angle_beta   90.00
_cell.angle_gamma   90.00
#
_symmetry.space_group_name_H-M   'P 1'
#
loop_
_entity.id
_entity.type
_entity.pdbx_description
1 polymer ?
#
loop_
_entity_poly.entity_id
_entity_poly.type
_entity_poly.pdbx_seq_one_letter_code
_entity_poly.pdbx_strand_id
1 'polypeptide(L)'
;AGLSAESGLETFRDADGLWAKYDPMDVCNYQNWEKNFDLVHHFYNERRKELAKVQPNAMHNYLAQFERETKGKVEVIHLTQNVDDLLERAGATNIIHLHGKLTELVCPKCGNIETIGYIAFDKSPCHKCGNTKVKPQIIFFYEQAPEYEKLHRIFGELEKEDCVLVVGTSGRVVNISSIIAFVENFGIEIGLKILNNLEPSESIDESLFDKIFYAKASEAIPNIDKELKAFWRL
;
A
#
# COMPACT_ATOMS: atom_id res chain seq x y z
N ALA A 1 -3.88 -2.61 -3.40
CA ALA A 1 -4.66 -2.22 -4.59
C ALA A 1 -6.16 -2.23 -4.28
N GLY A 2 -6.67 -3.25 -3.54
CA GLY A 2 -8.11 -3.36 -3.27
C GLY A 2 -8.70 -2.17 -2.51
N LEU A 3 -7.97 -1.55 -1.59
CA LEU A 3 -8.43 -0.35 -0.89
C LEU A 3 -8.78 0.79 -1.85
N SER A 4 -8.00 1.00 -2.92
CA SER A 4 -8.18 2.11 -3.86
C SER A 4 -9.07 1.76 -5.08
N ALA A 5 -9.54 0.51 -5.18
CA ALA A 5 -10.42 0.09 -6.27
C ALA A 5 -11.73 0.90 -6.31
N GLU A 6 -12.36 1.16 -5.17
CA GLU A 6 -13.57 1.98 -5.08
C GLU A 6 -13.34 3.47 -5.38
N SER A 7 -12.09 3.91 -5.47
CA SER A 7 -11.74 5.25 -5.96
C SER A 7 -11.64 5.31 -7.49
N GLY A 8 -11.72 4.15 -8.18
CA GLY A 8 -11.59 4.05 -9.62
C GLY A 8 -10.15 3.81 -10.09
N LEU A 9 -9.22 3.44 -9.19
CA LEU A 9 -7.90 2.99 -9.57
C LEU A 9 -7.91 1.49 -9.84
N GLU A 10 -7.47 1.13 -11.03
CA GLU A 10 -7.37 -0.28 -11.43
C GLU A 10 -6.38 -1.04 -10.53
N THR A 11 -6.77 -2.24 -10.17
CA THR A 11 -5.89 -3.15 -9.46
C THR A 11 -4.96 -3.86 -10.44
N PHE A 12 -3.87 -4.44 -9.93
CA PHE A 12 -2.95 -5.25 -10.74
C PHE A 12 -3.61 -6.48 -11.42
N ARG A 13 -4.87 -6.79 -11.06
CA ARG A 13 -5.61 -7.96 -11.52
C ARG A 13 -6.72 -7.65 -12.50
N ASP A 14 -7.03 -6.38 -12.72
CA ASP A 14 -8.14 -6.01 -13.59
C ASP A 14 -7.80 -6.37 -15.04
N ALA A 15 -8.65 -7.24 -15.63
CA ALA A 15 -8.40 -7.83 -16.93
C ALA A 15 -8.47 -6.81 -18.09
N ASP A 16 -9.09 -5.65 -17.88
CA ASP A 16 -9.35 -4.63 -18.90
C ASP A 16 -8.56 -3.33 -18.70
N GLY A 17 -7.70 -3.27 -17.68
CA GLY A 17 -7.03 -2.07 -17.27
C GLY A 17 -5.71 -1.76 -17.99
N LEU A 18 -5.02 -0.73 -17.48
CA LEU A 18 -3.69 -0.34 -17.97
C LEU A 18 -2.69 -1.49 -17.82
N TRP A 19 -2.81 -2.28 -16.73
CA TRP A 19 -2.00 -3.47 -16.52
C TRP A 19 -2.26 -4.58 -17.54
N ALA A 20 -3.45 -4.66 -18.13
CA ALA A 20 -3.75 -5.64 -19.17
C ALA A 20 -3.03 -5.34 -20.51
N LYS A 21 -2.58 -4.09 -20.70
CA LYS A 21 -1.92 -3.63 -21.93
C LYS A 21 -0.40 -3.81 -21.90
N TYR A 22 0.17 -4.09 -20.74
CA TYR A 22 1.62 -4.17 -20.55
C TYR A 22 2.00 -5.45 -19.81
N ASP A 23 3.08 -6.09 -20.22
CA ASP A 23 3.69 -7.14 -19.41
C ASP A 23 4.31 -6.49 -18.15
N PRO A 24 3.93 -6.91 -16.94
CA PRO A 24 4.56 -6.43 -15.72
C PRO A 24 6.08 -6.56 -15.71
N MET A 25 6.63 -7.58 -16.39
CA MET A 25 8.05 -7.77 -16.50
C MET A 25 8.76 -6.73 -17.40
N ASP A 26 8.02 -6.04 -18.24
CA ASP A 26 8.56 -4.95 -19.06
C ASP A 26 8.54 -3.60 -18.34
N VAL A 27 7.53 -3.36 -17.47
CA VAL A 27 7.31 -2.04 -16.86
C VAL A 27 7.61 -1.98 -15.36
N CYS A 28 7.76 -3.12 -14.70
CA CYS A 28 7.96 -3.20 -13.24
C CYS A 28 9.04 -4.24 -12.86
N ASN A 29 10.15 -4.31 -13.59
CA ASN A 29 11.24 -5.24 -13.35
C ASN A 29 12.57 -4.48 -13.22
N TYR A 30 13.21 -4.60 -12.04
CA TYR A 30 14.45 -3.90 -11.73
C TYR A 30 15.62 -4.30 -12.62
N GLN A 31 15.62 -5.52 -13.14
CA GLN A 31 16.70 -6.01 -14.02
C GLN A 31 16.62 -5.44 -15.44
N ASN A 32 15.43 -5.01 -15.86
CA ASN A 32 15.16 -4.60 -17.25
C ASN A 32 14.76 -3.12 -17.41
N TRP A 33 14.45 -2.39 -16.32
CA TRP A 33 13.86 -1.06 -16.40
C TRP A 33 14.72 -0.04 -17.15
N GLU A 34 16.06 -0.12 -17.05
CA GLU A 34 16.93 0.81 -17.78
C GLU A 34 16.91 0.57 -19.30
N LYS A 35 16.78 -0.69 -19.72
CA LYS A 35 16.60 -1.06 -21.13
C LYS A 35 15.22 -0.60 -21.62
N ASN A 36 14.21 -0.74 -20.79
CA ASN A 36 12.82 -0.38 -21.08
C ASN A 36 12.48 1.04 -20.60
N PHE A 37 13.47 1.91 -20.39
CA PHE A 37 13.34 3.22 -19.75
C PHE A 37 12.17 4.06 -20.28
N ASP A 38 12.04 4.16 -21.60
CA ASP A 38 10.95 4.92 -22.22
C ASP A 38 9.59 4.32 -21.98
N LEU A 39 9.47 3.01 -22.07
CA LEU A 39 8.25 2.27 -21.81
C LEU A 39 7.82 2.38 -20.34
N VAL A 40 8.77 2.21 -19.41
CA VAL A 40 8.56 2.36 -17.97
C VAL A 40 8.01 3.74 -17.64
N HIS A 41 8.68 4.81 -18.14
CA HIS A 41 8.21 6.17 -17.86
C HIS A 41 6.89 6.49 -18.52
N HIS A 42 6.63 6.01 -19.74
CA HIS A 42 5.32 6.14 -20.37
C HIS A 42 4.22 5.51 -19.50
N PHE A 43 4.40 4.27 -19.08
CA PHE A 43 3.46 3.56 -18.23
C PHE A 43 3.17 4.30 -16.90
N TYR A 44 4.23 4.71 -16.18
CA TYR A 44 4.05 5.40 -14.90
C TYR A 44 3.55 6.85 -15.06
N ASN A 45 3.79 7.51 -16.19
CA ASN A 45 3.17 8.80 -16.50
C ASN A 45 1.66 8.67 -16.69
N GLU A 46 1.18 7.64 -17.41
CA GLU A 46 -0.27 7.39 -17.55
C GLU A 46 -0.89 7.07 -16.19
N ARG A 47 -0.25 6.27 -15.35
CA ARG A 47 -0.74 6.00 -13.99
C ARG A 47 -0.83 7.26 -13.12
N ARG A 48 0.15 8.17 -13.18
CA ARG A 48 0.08 9.47 -12.48
C ARG A 48 -1.10 10.31 -12.97
N LYS A 49 -1.34 10.32 -14.27
CA LYS A 49 -2.46 11.02 -14.88
C LYS A 49 -3.81 10.44 -14.45
N GLU A 50 -3.92 9.13 -14.27
CA GLU A 50 -5.11 8.49 -13.72
C GLU A 50 -5.28 8.82 -12.24
N LEU A 51 -4.23 8.74 -11.44
CA LEU A 51 -4.25 9.08 -10.02
C LEU A 51 -4.71 10.52 -9.77
N ALA A 52 -4.34 11.47 -10.66
CA ALA A 52 -4.76 12.85 -10.56
C ALA A 52 -6.29 13.05 -10.65
N LYS A 53 -7.01 12.11 -11.27
CA LYS A 53 -8.46 12.23 -11.54
C LYS A 53 -9.32 11.65 -10.43
N VAL A 54 -8.79 10.78 -9.61
CA VAL A 54 -9.55 10.07 -8.57
C VAL A 54 -9.47 10.77 -7.22
N GLN A 55 -10.39 10.42 -6.32
CA GLN A 55 -10.46 10.95 -4.96
C GLN A 55 -10.42 9.82 -3.94
N PRO A 56 -10.00 10.10 -2.70
CA PRO A 56 -10.13 9.14 -1.61
C PRO A 56 -11.58 8.64 -1.50
N ASN A 57 -11.75 7.34 -1.32
CA ASN A 57 -13.06 6.74 -1.09
C ASN A 57 -13.42 6.75 0.41
N ALA A 58 -14.60 6.22 0.74
CA ALA A 58 -15.12 6.21 2.11
C ALA A 58 -14.17 5.53 3.10
N MET A 59 -13.49 4.42 2.72
CA MET A 59 -12.57 3.72 3.60
C MET A 59 -11.30 4.54 3.86
N HIS A 60 -10.72 5.22 2.87
CA HIS A 60 -9.59 6.12 3.11
C HIS A 60 -9.95 7.23 4.10
N ASN A 61 -11.13 7.84 3.90
CA ASN A 61 -11.62 8.90 4.79
C ASN A 61 -11.89 8.38 6.21
N TYR A 62 -12.46 7.17 6.33
CA TYR A 62 -12.69 6.52 7.62
C TYR A 62 -11.36 6.26 8.36
N LEU A 63 -10.37 5.67 7.70
CA LEU A 63 -9.07 5.37 8.32
C LEU A 63 -8.37 6.64 8.81
N ALA A 64 -8.36 7.70 7.99
CA ALA A 64 -7.80 9.00 8.38
C ALA A 64 -8.60 9.67 9.51
N GLN A 65 -9.91 9.54 9.51
CA GLN A 65 -10.77 10.04 10.58
C GLN A 65 -10.52 9.27 11.88
N PHE A 66 -10.44 7.95 11.83
CA PHE A 66 -10.18 7.11 12.99
C PHE A 66 -8.82 7.46 13.63
N GLU A 67 -7.74 7.60 12.83
CA GLU A 67 -6.43 8.06 13.30
C GLU A 67 -6.53 9.40 14.04
N ARG A 68 -7.25 10.36 13.48
CA ARG A 68 -7.41 11.71 14.06
C ARG A 68 -8.23 11.69 15.36
N GLU A 69 -9.33 10.94 15.38
CA GLU A 69 -10.25 10.88 16.53
C GLU A 69 -9.68 10.10 17.71
N THR A 70 -8.82 9.13 17.44
CA THR A 70 -8.18 8.31 18.47
C THR A 70 -6.81 8.83 18.92
N LYS A 71 -6.36 9.94 18.35
CA LYS A 71 -5.07 10.54 18.67
C LYS A 71 -4.87 10.73 20.18
N GLY A 72 -3.75 10.19 20.69
CA GLY A 72 -3.41 10.19 22.10
C GLY A 72 -4.01 9.05 22.93
N LYS A 73 -4.83 8.18 22.31
CA LYS A 73 -5.34 6.95 22.92
C LYS A 73 -4.86 5.70 22.17
N VAL A 74 -4.88 5.77 20.84
CA VAL A 74 -4.44 4.69 19.94
C VAL A 74 -3.46 5.30 18.95
N GLU A 75 -2.31 4.67 18.75
CA GLU A 75 -1.41 4.97 17.66
C GLU A 75 -1.85 4.16 16.42
N VAL A 76 -2.20 4.86 15.34
CA VAL A 76 -2.58 4.22 14.08
C VAL A 76 -1.42 4.32 13.11
N ILE A 77 -0.99 3.19 12.56
CA ILE A 77 0.06 3.10 11.54
C ILE A 77 -0.55 2.49 10.28
N HIS A 78 -0.47 3.21 9.16
CA HIS A 78 -0.95 2.73 7.87
C HIS A 78 0.20 2.09 7.08
N LEU A 79 0.24 0.76 7.03
CA LEU A 79 1.17 0.01 6.19
C LEU A 79 0.49 -0.26 4.85
N THR A 80 0.87 0.48 3.81
CA THR A 80 0.22 0.34 2.51
C THR A 80 1.13 -0.28 1.45
N GLN A 81 0.58 -1.23 0.69
CA GLN A 81 1.19 -1.76 -0.53
C GLN A 81 0.85 -0.91 -1.75
N ASN A 82 -0.11 0.02 -1.60
CA ASN A 82 -0.50 0.92 -2.66
C ASN A 82 0.57 1.99 -2.86
N VAL A 83 0.71 2.42 -4.10
CA VAL A 83 1.65 3.46 -4.51
C VAL A 83 0.98 4.82 -4.75
N ASP A 84 -0.35 4.86 -4.59
CA ASP A 84 -1.14 6.10 -4.63
C ASP A 84 -1.01 6.89 -3.32
N ASP A 85 -1.45 8.14 -3.35
CA ASP A 85 -1.42 9.09 -2.22
C ASP A 85 -2.82 9.33 -1.63
N LEU A 86 -3.75 8.38 -1.79
CA LEU A 86 -5.14 8.59 -1.38
C LEU A 86 -5.32 8.62 0.14
N LEU A 87 -4.48 7.92 0.91
CA LEU A 87 -4.47 8.03 2.37
C LEU A 87 -4.03 9.42 2.84
N GLU A 88 -2.95 9.96 2.27
CA GLU A 88 -2.48 11.33 2.54
C GLU A 88 -3.55 12.36 2.18
N ARG A 89 -4.18 12.20 1.02
CA ARG A 89 -5.26 13.09 0.56
C ARG A 89 -6.52 13.00 1.41
N ALA A 90 -6.77 11.87 2.07
CA ALA A 90 -7.82 11.71 3.07
C ALA A 90 -7.45 12.34 4.43
N GLY A 91 -6.16 12.68 4.64
CA GLY A 91 -5.65 13.31 5.85
C GLY A 91 -4.99 12.37 6.84
N ALA A 92 -4.70 11.12 6.47
CA ALA A 92 -3.85 10.23 7.26
C ALA A 92 -2.40 10.75 7.29
N THR A 93 -1.71 10.56 8.41
CA THR A 93 -0.36 11.15 8.62
C THR A 93 0.72 10.11 8.89
N ASN A 94 0.41 9.00 9.51
CA ASN A 94 1.38 7.96 9.85
C ASN A 94 1.34 6.81 8.82
N ILE A 95 1.90 7.07 7.62
CA ILE A 95 1.81 6.17 6.47
C ILE A 95 3.19 5.65 6.08
N ILE A 96 3.30 4.34 5.90
CA ILE A 96 4.50 3.66 5.39
C ILE A 96 4.14 3.00 4.06
N HIS A 97 4.73 3.48 2.97
CA HIS A 97 4.55 2.94 1.63
C HIS A 97 5.55 1.81 1.37
N LEU A 98 5.11 0.58 1.53
CA LEU A 98 5.95 -0.62 1.36
C LEU A 98 6.52 -0.77 -0.05
N HIS A 99 5.82 -0.24 -1.04
CA HIS A 99 6.20 -0.34 -2.46
C HIS A 99 6.52 1.00 -3.13
N GLY A 100 6.76 2.04 -2.31
CA GLY A 100 7.08 3.38 -2.81
C GLY A 100 5.88 4.22 -3.19
N LYS A 101 6.13 5.36 -3.84
CA LYS A 101 5.11 6.37 -4.18
C LYS A 101 5.14 6.73 -5.65
N LEU A 102 3.97 6.69 -6.29
CA LEU A 102 3.79 7.03 -7.70
C LEU A 102 4.10 8.50 -8.00
N THR A 103 3.89 9.37 -7.03
CA THR A 103 4.12 10.82 -7.10
C THR A 103 5.58 11.22 -6.96
N GLU A 104 6.49 10.27 -6.81
CA GLU A 104 7.91 10.50 -6.58
C GLU A 104 8.79 9.80 -7.63
N LEU A 105 9.98 10.35 -7.80
CA LEU A 105 11.09 9.76 -8.57
C LEU A 105 12.27 9.51 -7.65
N VAL A 106 13.08 8.52 -7.98
CA VAL A 106 14.35 8.24 -7.29
C VAL A 106 15.49 8.13 -8.27
N CYS A 107 16.62 8.72 -7.90
CA CYS A 107 17.87 8.52 -8.63
C CYS A 107 18.63 7.33 -8.04
N PRO A 108 18.75 6.19 -8.72
CA PRO A 108 19.42 5.01 -8.17
C PRO A 108 20.93 5.22 -7.94
N LYS A 109 21.53 6.23 -8.56
CA LYS A 109 22.96 6.53 -8.38
C LYS A 109 23.28 7.27 -7.09
N CYS A 110 22.44 8.21 -6.68
CA CYS A 110 22.74 9.07 -5.51
C CYS A 110 21.65 9.05 -4.44
N GLY A 111 20.59 8.23 -4.61
CA GLY A 111 19.48 8.10 -3.67
C GLY A 111 18.58 9.33 -3.56
N ASN A 112 18.76 10.36 -4.41
CA ASN A 112 17.93 11.55 -4.38
C ASN A 112 16.49 11.19 -4.75
N ILE A 113 15.54 11.58 -3.88
CA ILE A 113 14.12 11.46 -4.15
C ILE A 113 13.57 12.84 -4.47
N GLU A 114 12.70 12.92 -5.46
CA GLU A 114 12.05 14.13 -5.92
C GLU A 114 10.55 13.91 -6.07
N THR A 115 9.75 14.75 -5.42
CA THR A 115 8.31 14.73 -5.57
C THR A 115 7.92 15.49 -6.83
N ILE A 116 7.29 14.80 -7.78
CA ILE A 116 6.80 15.40 -9.03
C ILE A 116 5.27 15.47 -9.08
N GLY A 117 4.59 14.96 -8.06
CA GLY A 117 3.12 14.90 -8.04
C GLY A 117 2.56 14.12 -9.21
N TYR A 118 1.61 14.70 -9.91
CA TYR A 118 0.92 14.05 -11.04
C TYR A 118 1.47 14.44 -12.41
N ILE A 119 2.58 15.19 -12.44
CA ILE A 119 3.20 15.64 -13.69
C ILE A 119 3.85 14.45 -14.40
N ALA A 120 3.76 14.45 -15.71
CA ALA A 120 4.51 13.50 -16.52
C ALA A 120 6.02 13.82 -16.41
N PHE A 121 6.81 12.81 -16.07
CA PHE A 121 8.26 12.96 -16.04
C PHE A 121 8.78 13.10 -17.48
N ASP A 122 9.54 14.14 -17.74
CA ASP A 122 10.11 14.51 -19.03
C ASP A 122 11.46 13.83 -19.35
N LYS A 123 11.89 12.92 -18.48
CA LYS A 123 13.16 12.19 -18.53
C LYS A 123 14.40 13.09 -18.35
N SER A 124 14.24 14.22 -17.67
CA SER A 124 15.34 15.08 -17.28
C SER A 124 16.35 14.36 -16.38
N PRO A 125 17.65 14.69 -16.47
CA PRO A 125 18.66 14.12 -15.59
C PRO A 125 18.42 14.52 -14.13
N CYS A 126 18.87 13.66 -13.20
CA CYS A 126 18.87 13.95 -11.78
C CYS A 126 19.57 15.28 -11.50
N HIS A 127 18.86 16.24 -10.92
CA HIS A 127 19.39 17.59 -10.65
C HIS A 127 20.55 17.59 -9.64
N LYS A 128 20.66 16.53 -8.80
CA LYS A 128 21.73 16.42 -7.81
C LYS A 128 23.05 15.87 -8.38
N CYS A 129 23.00 14.90 -9.29
CA CYS A 129 24.22 14.19 -9.74
C CYS A 129 24.34 14.04 -11.26
N GLY A 130 23.38 14.55 -12.04
CA GLY A 130 23.37 14.48 -13.50
C GLY A 130 23.11 13.09 -14.08
N ASN A 131 22.75 12.09 -13.27
CA ASN A 131 22.40 10.77 -13.77
C ASN A 131 21.16 10.83 -14.66
N THR A 132 21.25 10.31 -15.88
CA THR A 132 20.14 10.31 -16.85
C THR A 132 19.13 9.20 -16.63
N LYS A 133 19.46 8.21 -15.80
CA LYS A 133 18.59 7.10 -15.47
C LYS A 133 17.96 7.36 -14.10
N VAL A 134 16.90 8.16 -14.09
CA VAL A 134 16.01 8.38 -12.93
C VAL A 134 14.82 7.46 -13.06
N LYS A 135 14.34 6.89 -11.97
CA LYS A 135 13.30 5.87 -11.96
C LYS A 135 12.09 6.37 -11.17
N PRO A 136 10.85 5.92 -11.48
CA PRO A 136 9.72 6.08 -10.56
C PRO A 136 10.08 5.52 -9.19
N GLN A 137 9.67 6.19 -8.09
CA GLN A 137 9.91 5.72 -6.71
C GLN A 137 8.92 4.59 -6.37
N ILE A 138 9.01 3.51 -7.14
CA ILE A 138 8.22 2.27 -7.03
C ILE A 138 9.18 1.12 -6.85
N ILE A 139 8.91 0.22 -5.91
CA ILE A 139 9.67 -1.02 -5.78
C ILE A 139 9.27 -1.96 -6.91
N PHE A 140 10.22 -2.30 -7.75
CA PHE A 140 10.03 -3.22 -8.88
C PHE A 140 10.26 -4.67 -8.45
N PHE A 141 9.78 -5.61 -9.23
CA PHE A 141 10.16 -7.01 -9.04
C PHE A 141 11.68 -7.16 -9.08
N TYR A 142 12.22 -7.99 -8.20
CA TYR A 142 13.67 -8.21 -7.99
C TYR A 142 14.43 -7.00 -7.44
N GLU A 143 13.74 -5.99 -6.93
CA GLU A 143 14.32 -4.88 -6.20
C GLU A 143 14.19 -5.09 -4.69
N GLN A 144 15.15 -4.60 -3.92
CA GLN A 144 15.04 -4.58 -2.47
C GLN A 144 13.93 -3.62 -2.02
N ALA A 145 13.12 -4.05 -1.08
CA ALA A 145 12.05 -3.26 -0.47
C ALA A 145 12.45 -2.86 0.97
N PRO A 146 13.13 -1.73 1.16
CA PRO A 146 13.70 -1.36 2.46
C PRO A 146 12.64 -1.16 3.55
N GLU A 147 11.43 -0.75 3.18
CA GLU A 147 10.34 -0.54 4.14
C GLU A 147 9.80 -1.85 4.75
N TYR A 148 10.19 -3.00 4.21
CA TYR A 148 9.83 -4.29 4.83
C TYR A 148 10.52 -4.50 6.18
N GLU A 149 11.68 -3.88 6.43
CA GLU A 149 12.32 -3.89 7.75
C GLU A 149 11.41 -3.20 8.79
N LYS A 150 10.77 -2.09 8.41
CA LYS A 150 9.80 -1.40 9.28
C LYS A 150 8.55 -2.24 9.49
N LEU A 151 8.03 -2.88 8.44
CA LEU A 151 6.89 -3.80 8.55
C LEU A 151 7.18 -4.90 9.58
N HIS A 152 8.31 -5.60 9.45
CA HIS A 152 8.68 -6.68 10.36
C HIS A 152 8.91 -6.19 11.79
N ARG A 153 9.53 -5.02 11.96
CA ARG A 153 9.73 -4.42 13.28
C ARG A 153 8.39 -4.10 13.94
N ILE A 154 7.47 -3.44 13.23
CA ILE A 154 6.15 -3.09 13.77
C ILE A 154 5.40 -4.35 14.20
N PHE A 155 5.38 -5.39 13.37
CA PHE A 155 4.73 -6.66 13.74
C PHE A 155 5.43 -7.36 14.91
N GLY A 156 6.75 -7.22 15.05
CA GLY A 156 7.52 -7.77 16.16
C GLY A 156 7.34 -7.03 17.49
N GLU A 157 6.79 -5.83 17.46
CA GLU A 157 6.53 -4.97 18.62
C GLU A 157 5.05 -4.97 19.04
N LEU A 158 4.16 -5.71 18.33
CA LEU A 158 2.74 -5.79 18.68
C LEU A 158 2.51 -6.51 20.00
N GLU A 159 1.48 -6.09 20.72
CA GLU A 159 1.04 -6.63 21.99
C GLU A 159 -0.45 -7.00 21.94
N LYS A 160 -0.96 -7.64 23.00
CA LYS A 160 -2.37 -8.05 23.11
C LYS A 160 -3.37 -6.89 23.16
N GLU A 161 -2.90 -5.68 23.38
CA GLU A 161 -3.67 -4.43 23.32
C GLU A 161 -3.77 -3.86 21.91
N ASP A 162 -3.05 -4.47 20.95
CA ASP A 162 -2.98 -4.00 19.56
C ASP A 162 -3.95 -4.75 18.64
N CYS A 163 -4.31 -4.08 17.55
CA CYS A 163 -5.18 -4.60 16.51
C CYS A 163 -4.50 -4.53 15.14
N VAL A 164 -4.65 -5.59 14.37
CA VAL A 164 -4.28 -5.63 12.95
C VAL A 164 -5.53 -5.62 12.10
N LEU A 165 -5.76 -4.54 11.36
CA LEU A 165 -6.82 -4.42 10.36
C LEU A 165 -6.22 -4.58 8.96
N VAL A 166 -6.64 -5.59 8.24
CA VAL A 166 -6.22 -5.89 6.86
C VAL A 166 -7.35 -5.56 5.91
N VAL A 167 -7.10 -4.69 4.92
CA VAL A 167 -8.12 -4.25 3.95
C VAL A 167 -7.62 -4.41 2.51
N GLY A 168 -8.37 -5.12 1.70
CA GLY A 168 -8.23 -5.14 0.25
C GLY A 168 -6.91 -5.71 -0.27
N THR A 169 -6.36 -6.74 0.35
CA THR A 169 -5.15 -7.42 -0.14
C THR A 169 -5.42 -8.87 -0.52
N SER A 170 -4.67 -9.35 -1.49
CA SER A 170 -4.70 -10.77 -1.84
C SER A 170 -3.68 -11.62 -1.09
N GLY A 171 -2.75 -11.01 -0.36
CA GLY A 171 -1.66 -11.73 0.30
C GLY A 171 -0.57 -12.30 -0.62
N ARG A 172 -0.67 -12.12 -1.94
CA ARG A 172 0.28 -12.76 -2.90
C ARG A 172 1.67 -12.11 -2.92
N VAL A 173 1.78 -10.81 -2.64
CA VAL A 173 3.06 -10.09 -2.61
C VAL A 173 3.56 -9.98 -1.18
N VAL A 174 2.77 -9.37 -0.30
CA VAL A 174 3.00 -9.39 1.14
C VAL A 174 2.04 -10.41 1.73
N ASN A 175 2.55 -11.57 2.12
CA ASN A 175 1.74 -12.61 2.75
C ASN A 175 1.53 -12.26 4.23
N ILE A 176 0.44 -11.53 4.50
CA ILE A 176 0.13 -11.07 5.85
C ILE A 176 -0.10 -12.22 6.84
N SER A 177 -0.67 -13.34 6.37
CA SER A 177 -0.87 -14.52 7.20
C SER A 177 0.45 -15.12 7.68
N SER A 178 1.45 -15.19 6.78
CA SER A 178 2.79 -15.67 7.15
C SER A 178 3.47 -14.74 8.17
N ILE A 179 3.25 -13.43 8.09
CA ILE A 179 3.80 -12.46 9.04
C ILE A 179 3.14 -12.63 10.40
N ILE A 180 1.80 -12.70 10.44
CA ILE A 180 1.04 -12.92 11.68
C ILE A 180 1.46 -14.25 12.33
N ALA A 181 1.43 -15.35 11.59
CA ALA A 181 1.82 -16.66 12.11
C ALA A 181 3.27 -16.67 12.61
N PHE A 182 4.18 -15.98 11.91
CA PHE A 182 5.57 -15.87 12.32
C PHE A 182 5.69 -15.19 13.69
N VAL A 183 5.12 -14.00 13.88
CA VAL A 183 5.25 -13.28 15.15
C VAL A 183 4.53 -14.00 16.30
N GLU A 184 3.36 -14.60 16.07
CA GLU A 184 2.65 -15.40 17.07
C GLU A 184 3.45 -16.66 17.50
N ASN A 185 4.17 -17.30 16.56
CA ASN A 185 5.06 -18.43 16.89
C ASN A 185 6.27 -18.01 17.77
N PHE A 186 6.64 -16.74 17.76
CA PHE A 186 7.65 -16.17 18.66
C PHE A 186 7.07 -15.59 19.95
N GLY A 187 5.79 -15.84 20.23
CA GLY A 187 5.11 -15.44 21.47
C GLY A 187 4.53 -14.03 21.46
N ILE A 188 4.47 -13.37 20.32
CA ILE A 188 3.74 -12.11 20.16
C ILE A 188 2.25 -12.43 20.13
N GLU A 189 1.47 -11.83 21.02
CA GLU A 189 0.01 -11.96 21.07
C GLU A 189 -0.63 -10.70 20.48
N ILE A 190 -1.41 -10.86 19.41
CA ILE A 190 -2.16 -9.76 18.78
C ILE A 190 -3.60 -9.83 19.26
N GLY A 191 -4.10 -8.78 19.92
CA GLY A 191 -5.38 -8.81 20.60
C GLY A 191 -6.60 -8.86 19.70
N LEU A 192 -6.54 -8.28 18.49
CA LEU A 192 -7.63 -8.34 17.52
C LEU A 192 -7.08 -8.35 16.09
N LYS A 193 -7.53 -9.30 15.28
CA LYS A 193 -7.16 -9.43 13.88
C LYS A 193 -8.41 -9.40 13.01
N ILE A 194 -8.53 -8.35 12.17
CA ILE A 194 -9.68 -8.14 11.28
C ILE A 194 -9.23 -8.23 9.83
N LEU A 195 -9.94 -8.98 9.02
CA LEU A 195 -9.77 -9.06 7.57
C LEU A 195 -11.01 -8.49 6.87
N ASN A 196 -10.81 -7.55 5.96
CA ASN A 196 -11.82 -7.12 5.01
C ASN A 196 -11.31 -7.30 3.58
N ASN A 197 -11.94 -8.14 2.82
CA ASN A 197 -11.73 -8.35 1.40
C ASN A 197 -13.07 -8.45 0.69
N LEU A 198 -13.09 -8.29 -0.63
CA LEU A 198 -14.30 -8.50 -1.43
C LEU A 198 -14.67 -9.99 -1.46
N GLU A 199 -13.66 -10.86 -1.49
CA GLU A 199 -13.78 -12.32 -1.59
C GLU A 199 -12.61 -13.02 -0.88
N PRO A 200 -12.71 -14.32 -0.58
CA PRO A 200 -11.61 -15.11 -0.05
C PRO A 200 -10.38 -15.08 -0.96
N SER A 201 -9.19 -15.23 -0.37
CA SER A 201 -7.94 -15.35 -1.12
C SER A 201 -7.17 -16.59 -0.68
N GLU A 202 -6.80 -17.45 -1.63
CA GLU A 202 -5.99 -18.66 -1.36
C GLU A 202 -4.64 -18.38 -0.69
N SER A 203 -4.13 -17.16 -0.77
CA SER A 203 -2.86 -16.76 -0.14
C SER A 203 -3.03 -16.18 1.26
N ILE A 204 -4.26 -16.18 1.80
CA ILE A 204 -4.55 -15.70 3.16
C ILE A 204 -5.11 -16.86 3.97
N ASP A 205 -4.45 -17.18 5.06
CA ASP A 205 -4.97 -18.12 6.06
C ASP A 205 -5.99 -17.38 6.94
N GLU A 206 -7.26 -17.62 6.66
CA GLU A 206 -8.38 -16.97 7.35
C GLU A 206 -8.52 -17.40 8.80
N SER A 207 -8.00 -18.57 9.17
CA SER A 207 -8.08 -19.09 10.54
C SER A 207 -7.30 -18.23 11.55
N LEU A 208 -6.41 -17.38 11.07
CA LEU A 208 -5.64 -16.44 11.90
C LEU A 208 -6.42 -15.17 12.28
N PHE A 209 -7.60 -14.93 11.67
CA PHE A 209 -8.37 -13.71 11.89
C PHE A 209 -9.56 -13.94 12.80
N ASP A 210 -9.77 -13.03 13.76
CA ASP A 210 -10.89 -13.08 14.68
C ASP A 210 -12.21 -12.63 14.05
N LYS A 211 -12.10 -11.72 13.07
CA LYS A 211 -13.23 -11.17 12.31
C LYS A 211 -12.91 -11.10 10.82
N ILE A 212 -13.86 -11.53 10.01
CA ILE A 212 -13.75 -11.49 8.55
C ILE A 212 -15.00 -10.86 7.96
N PHE A 213 -14.80 -9.85 7.10
CA PHE A 213 -15.88 -9.16 6.41
C PHE A 213 -15.66 -9.25 4.89
N TYR A 214 -16.48 -10.05 4.20
CA TYR A 214 -16.51 -10.13 2.75
C TYR A 214 -17.51 -9.10 2.21
N ALA A 215 -17.00 -7.91 1.94
CA ALA A 215 -17.77 -6.80 1.41
C ALA A 215 -16.81 -5.79 0.76
N LYS A 216 -17.37 -4.85 -0.01
CA LYS A 216 -16.62 -3.66 -0.39
C LYS A 216 -16.09 -2.95 0.86
N ALA A 217 -14.92 -2.33 0.75
CA ALA A 217 -14.31 -1.68 1.91
C ALA A 217 -15.24 -0.62 2.52
N SER A 218 -15.91 0.16 1.69
CA SER A 218 -16.89 1.17 2.16
C SER A 218 -18.07 0.56 2.92
N GLU A 219 -18.55 -0.61 2.51
CA GLU A 219 -19.69 -1.30 3.13
C GLU A 219 -19.29 -1.98 4.46
N ALA A 220 -18.02 -2.34 4.61
CA ALA A 220 -17.50 -2.97 5.82
C ALA A 220 -17.27 -1.98 6.98
N ILE A 221 -17.20 -0.67 6.71
CA ILE A 221 -16.87 0.37 7.71
C ILE A 221 -17.70 0.24 9.00
N PRO A 222 -19.05 0.13 8.97
CA PRO A 222 -19.81 0.10 10.21
C PRO A 222 -19.46 -1.09 11.11
N ASN A 223 -19.17 -2.24 10.51
CA ASN A 223 -18.79 -3.44 11.25
C ASN A 223 -17.36 -3.33 11.80
N ILE A 224 -16.42 -2.83 11.00
CA ILE A 224 -15.04 -2.59 11.42
C ILE A 224 -15.01 -1.57 12.57
N ASP A 225 -15.68 -0.45 12.43
CA ASP A 225 -15.75 0.61 13.45
C ASP A 225 -16.30 0.07 14.78
N LYS A 226 -17.37 -0.74 14.72
CA LYS A 226 -17.94 -1.40 15.89
C LYS A 226 -16.91 -2.29 16.61
N GLU A 227 -16.19 -3.15 15.87
CA GLU A 227 -15.21 -4.05 16.47
C GLU A 227 -14.02 -3.27 17.06
N LEU A 228 -13.48 -2.26 16.34
CA LEU A 228 -12.39 -1.43 16.82
C LEU A 228 -12.78 -0.64 18.08
N LYS A 229 -13.96 0.00 18.08
CA LYS A 229 -14.46 0.74 19.26
C LYS A 229 -14.72 -0.17 20.44
N ALA A 230 -15.26 -1.36 20.21
CA ALA A 230 -15.48 -2.33 21.27
C ALA A 230 -14.16 -2.82 21.88
N PHE A 231 -13.16 -3.06 21.06
CA PHE A 231 -11.84 -3.55 21.50
C PHE A 231 -11.15 -2.54 22.42
N TRP A 232 -11.08 -1.27 22.05
CA TRP A 232 -10.44 -0.23 22.84
C TRP A 232 -11.39 0.56 23.77
N ARG A 233 -12.69 0.20 23.83
CA ARG A 233 -13.71 0.90 24.64
C ARG A 233 -13.80 2.40 24.35
N LEU A 234 -13.80 2.75 23.08
CA LEU A 234 -13.87 4.13 22.55
C LEU A 234 -15.30 4.67 22.48
#